data_a80d75a2b6a2dfea7e308ae91edbabe4
#
_entry.id   a80d75a2b6a2dfea7e308ae91edbabe4
#
_cell.length_a   1.000
_cell.length_b   1.000
_cell.length_c   1.000
_cell.angle_alpha   90.00
_cell.angle_beta   90.00
_cell.angle_gamma   90.00
#
_symmetry.space_group_name_H-M   'P 1'
#
loop_
_entity.id
_entity.type
_entity.pdbx_description
1 polymer ?
#
loop_
_entity_poly.entity_id
_entity_poly.type
_entity_poly.pdbx_seq_one_letter_code
_entity_poly.pdbx_strand_id
1 'polypeptide(L)'
;MSNNKSGFYAYASSPAEIGQTVELAVKTSSSQIETWRALDIPGHFISEKVLEGIDACEFLVADISVLNFNVTYEIGYAIGKGKRVLLTKNKSIKEGSPSIKEVGIFDTLGYQEYQNSSELSGFLNSAIPDRPLSFSKKINIKSPVYLLEGMHKTDWATRIVSRIKKARFLFRSFDPNEQPRLSANDAINQVSQSHGIVVPLLSSSAVGFDVHNMRGAFIAGLADGMSKALCILQHEDEPVPLDYRDFVSMSYHPDDINDHIADFAGKVAEAFQHDVRVVTPNNDTFLQSVDLGATSAENEMRSLESYYLKTDQFLKSLRGEANIVVGRKGSGKSAIFLQVRDRERNKKGNIVLDLKPDGYKLIKFKELILSFLEEGTFQHTIMAFWEYVLLLEICYKILEKDREQHTRDHTLYDSYRTLADLYHADGYETEGDFSERMSSLMEKISTEYRAKIKHY
;
A
#
# COMPACT_ATOMS: atom_id res chain seq x y z
N MET A 1 -30.04 37.51 2.57
CA MET A 1 -30.43 36.09 2.68
C MET A 1 -29.21 35.37 3.20
N SER A 2 -29.21 34.95 4.48
CA SER A 2 -28.12 34.13 5.02
C SER A 2 -28.16 32.78 4.29
N ASN A 3 -27.19 32.49 3.47
CA ASN A 3 -26.98 31.14 2.96
C ASN A 3 -26.71 30.25 4.18
N ASN A 4 -27.72 29.56 4.67
CA ASN A 4 -27.61 28.62 5.76
C ASN A 4 -26.91 27.39 5.16
N LYS A 5 -25.58 27.30 5.31
CA LYS A 5 -24.78 26.19 4.80
C LYS A 5 -25.07 24.93 5.60
N SER A 6 -25.32 23.83 4.91
CA SER A 6 -25.57 22.54 5.54
C SER A 6 -24.25 21.81 5.86
N GLY A 7 -24.14 21.29 7.06
CA GLY A 7 -22.99 20.51 7.51
C GLY A 7 -23.39 19.12 7.95
N PHE A 8 -22.41 18.21 7.95
CA PHE A 8 -22.53 16.87 8.57
C PHE A 8 -21.50 16.74 9.68
N TYR A 9 -21.90 16.13 10.83
CA TYR A 9 -21.01 15.95 11.97
C TYR A 9 -20.73 14.46 12.20
N ALA A 10 -19.48 14.07 11.95
CA ALA A 10 -18.95 12.74 12.18
C ALA A 10 -18.32 12.64 13.58
N TYR A 11 -18.67 11.61 14.36
CA TYR A 11 -18.09 11.37 15.66
C TYR A 11 -18.18 9.89 16.07
N ALA A 12 -17.26 9.45 16.95
CA ALA A 12 -17.25 8.10 17.47
C ALA A 12 -18.46 7.83 18.39
N SER A 13 -19.08 6.66 18.25
CA SER A 13 -20.18 6.22 19.12
C SER A 13 -19.76 5.95 20.58
N SER A 14 -18.48 5.71 20.80
CA SER A 14 -17.87 5.47 22.12
C SER A 14 -16.60 6.32 22.27
N PRO A 15 -16.37 6.93 23.45
CA PRO A 15 -17.24 6.95 24.62
C PRO A 15 -18.51 7.80 24.43
N ALA A 16 -19.58 7.45 25.17
CA ALA A 16 -20.91 8.08 25.01
C ALA A 16 -20.93 9.59 25.27
N GLU A 17 -19.99 10.09 26.06
CA GLU A 17 -19.83 11.52 26.39
C GLU A 17 -19.56 12.38 25.15
N ILE A 18 -18.85 11.84 24.14
CA ILE A 18 -18.64 12.53 22.86
C ILE A 18 -19.98 12.78 22.20
N GLY A 19 -20.76 11.71 21.99
CA GLY A 19 -22.07 11.80 21.36
C GLY A 19 -23.03 12.75 22.09
N GLN A 20 -23.09 12.67 23.44
CA GLN A 20 -23.93 13.55 24.24
C GLN A 20 -23.54 15.03 24.06
N THR A 21 -22.24 15.33 24.09
CA THR A 21 -21.73 16.69 23.91
C THR A 21 -22.00 17.23 22.52
N VAL A 22 -21.74 16.42 21.49
CA VAL A 22 -21.94 16.79 20.08
C VAL A 22 -23.42 17.01 19.79
N GLU A 23 -24.30 16.06 20.15
CA GLU A 23 -25.74 16.17 19.90
C GLU A 23 -26.35 17.40 20.59
N LEU A 24 -25.93 17.71 21.82
CA LEU A 24 -26.38 18.92 22.51
C LEU A 24 -25.85 20.19 21.83
N ALA A 25 -24.59 20.19 21.40
CA ALA A 25 -24.00 21.33 20.69
C ALA A 25 -24.69 21.57 19.34
N VAL A 26 -24.95 20.55 18.56
CA VAL A 26 -25.66 20.62 17.28
C VAL A 26 -27.07 21.14 17.49
N LYS A 27 -27.81 20.62 18.47
CA LYS A 27 -29.19 21.04 18.80
C LYS A 27 -29.27 22.50 19.24
N THR A 28 -28.23 23.00 19.91
CA THR A 28 -28.20 24.40 20.39
C THR A 28 -27.56 25.39 19.39
N SER A 29 -26.94 24.84 18.34
CA SER A 29 -26.38 25.64 17.24
C SER A 29 -27.48 26.21 16.34
N SER A 30 -27.18 27.35 15.75
CA SER A 30 -28.01 27.97 14.68
C SER A 30 -27.67 27.38 13.28
N SER A 31 -26.60 26.58 13.16
CA SER A 31 -26.17 25.97 11.92
C SER A 31 -27.00 24.72 11.60
N GLN A 32 -27.29 24.50 10.33
CA GLN A 32 -27.95 23.29 9.86
C GLN A 32 -26.89 22.18 9.78
N ILE A 33 -26.73 21.39 10.84
CA ILE A 33 -25.78 20.29 10.90
C ILE A 33 -26.56 19.01 11.22
N GLU A 34 -26.34 18.00 10.40
CA GLU A 34 -26.90 16.66 10.59
C GLU A 34 -25.85 15.74 11.21
N THR A 35 -26.28 14.72 11.94
CA THR A 35 -25.39 13.71 12.56
C THR A 35 -25.80 12.33 12.13
N TRP A 36 -24.87 11.36 12.20
CA TRP A 36 -25.18 9.97 11.88
C TRP A 36 -26.31 9.39 12.73
N ARG A 37 -26.47 9.86 13.97
CA ARG A 37 -27.53 9.40 14.87
C ARG A 37 -28.92 9.75 14.39
N ALA A 38 -29.07 10.85 13.66
CA ALA A 38 -30.33 11.20 13.03
C ALA A 38 -30.69 10.28 11.86
N LEU A 39 -29.69 9.61 11.28
CA LEU A 39 -29.82 8.68 10.17
C LEU A 39 -29.95 7.20 10.63
N ASP A 40 -29.72 6.93 11.92
CA ASP A 40 -29.84 5.59 12.51
C ASP A 40 -31.32 5.21 12.69
N ILE A 41 -31.94 4.80 11.59
CA ILE A 41 -33.35 4.38 11.55
C ILE A 41 -33.37 2.83 11.55
N PRO A 42 -34.10 2.21 12.49
CA PRO A 42 -34.20 0.76 12.57
C PRO A 42 -34.62 0.12 11.22
N GLY A 43 -33.79 -0.82 10.73
CA GLY A 43 -34.03 -1.53 9.47
C GLY A 43 -33.51 -0.84 8.21
N HIS A 44 -32.79 0.27 8.32
CA HIS A 44 -32.13 0.96 7.20
C HIS A 44 -30.59 0.72 7.24
N PHE A 45 -29.95 0.77 6.08
CA PHE A 45 -28.49 0.76 5.96
C PHE A 45 -27.91 2.08 6.41
N ILE A 46 -27.11 2.08 7.48
CA ILE A 46 -26.59 3.32 8.08
C ILE A 46 -25.39 3.87 7.31
N SER A 47 -24.48 3.01 6.81
CA SER A 47 -23.25 3.42 6.10
C SER A 47 -23.57 4.20 4.81
N GLU A 48 -24.47 3.70 3.99
CA GLU A 48 -24.91 4.41 2.77
C GLU A 48 -25.51 5.78 3.11
N LYS A 49 -26.34 5.85 4.15
CA LYS A 49 -26.98 7.10 4.60
C LYS A 49 -25.97 8.13 5.10
N VAL A 50 -24.91 7.69 5.79
CA VAL A 50 -23.83 8.57 6.25
C VAL A 50 -23.10 9.17 5.05
N LEU A 51 -22.73 8.35 4.07
CA LEU A 51 -22.05 8.83 2.86
C LEU A 51 -22.95 9.74 2.01
N GLU A 52 -24.25 9.42 1.86
CA GLU A 52 -25.23 10.29 1.24
C GLU A 52 -25.33 11.65 1.96
N GLY A 53 -25.33 11.65 3.30
CA GLY A 53 -25.33 12.86 4.13
C GLY A 53 -24.07 13.71 3.91
N ILE A 54 -22.90 13.06 3.84
CA ILE A 54 -21.63 13.75 3.52
C ILE A 54 -21.66 14.30 2.08
N ASP A 55 -22.19 13.57 1.13
CA ASP A 55 -22.32 14.04 -0.25
C ASP A 55 -23.25 15.25 -0.38
N ALA A 56 -24.35 15.26 0.37
CA ALA A 56 -25.33 16.34 0.37
C ALA A 56 -24.86 17.60 1.10
N CYS A 57 -23.95 17.49 2.09
CA CYS A 57 -23.50 18.64 2.87
C CYS A 57 -22.46 19.49 2.14
N GLU A 58 -22.30 20.75 2.56
CA GLU A 58 -21.25 21.65 2.06
C GLU A 58 -19.92 21.45 2.80
N PHE A 59 -19.97 21.04 4.06
CA PHE A 59 -18.79 20.79 4.89
C PHE A 59 -19.02 19.66 5.90
N LEU A 60 -17.93 18.98 6.23
CA LEU A 60 -17.88 17.98 7.30
C LEU A 60 -17.28 18.60 8.56
N VAL A 61 -17.88 18.36 9.72
CA VAL A 61 -17.24 18.50 11.03
C VAL A 61 -16.93 17.11 11.53
N ALA A 62 -15.73 16.87 12.03
CA ALA A 62 -15.37 15.56 12.52
C ALA A 62 -14.65 15.63 13.88
N ASP A 63 -15.12 14.84 14.83
CA ASP A 63 -14.50 14.73 16.16
C ASP A 63 -13.37 13.70 16.14
N ILE A 64 -12.18 14.15 16.51
CA ILE A 64 -10.97 13.31 16.59
C ILE A 64 -10.49 13.11 18.03
N SER A 65 -11.35 13.31 19.02
CA SER A 65 -11.02 13.11 20.46
C SER A 65 -10.59 11.68 20.74
N VAL A 66 -11.30 10.73 20.15
CA VAL A 66 -10.94 9.32 20.10
C VAL A 66 -11.00 8.88 18.64
N LEU A 67 -9.85 8.47 18.10
CA LEU A 67 -9.80 8.02 16.71
C LEU A 67 -10.63 6.75 16.51
N ASN A 68 -11.41 6.74 15.46
CA ASN A 68 -12.31 5.68 15.08
C ASN A 68 -12.17 5.42 13.58
N PHE A 69 -12.20 4.16 13.16
CA PHE A 69 -11.99 3.79 11.76
C PHE A 69 -13.03 4.42 10.82
N ASN A 70 -14.32 4.39 11.21
CA ASN A 70 -15.39 4.96 10.41
C ASN A 70 -15.23 6.49 10.25
N VAL A 71 -15.08 7.21 11.38
CA VAL A 71 -14.87 8.68 11.33
C VAL A 71 -13.61 9.03 10.52
N THR A 72 -12.56 8.23 10.65
CA THR A 72 -11.31 8.43 9.88
C THR A 72 -11.54 8.23 8.38
N TYR A 73 -12.33 7.22 8.01
CA TYR A 73 -12.74 7.00 6.62
C TYR A 73 -13.61 8.15 6.10
N GLU A 74 -14.62 8.58 6.86
CA GLU A 74 -15.52 9.70 6.54
C GLU A 74 -14.75 11.01 6.30
N ILE A 75 -13.71 11.29 7.12
CA ILE A 75 -12.81 12.44 6.92
C ILE A 75 -12.10 12.33 5.57
N GLY A 76 -11.51 11.17 5.28
CA GLY A 76 -10.85 10.90 4.01
C GLY A 76 -11.79 11.06 2.82
N TYR A 77 -12.99 10.48 2.92
CA TYR A 77 -14.04 10.54 1.91
C TYR A 77 -14.47 12.00 1.61
N ALA A 78 -14.75 12.77 2.64
CA ALA A 78 -15.14 14.18 2.49
C ALA A 78 -14.02 15.02 1.82
N ILE A 79 -12.76 14.81 2.20
CA ILE A 79 -11.61 15.46 1.54
C ILE A 79 -11.55 15.02 0.07
N GLY A 80 -11.72 13.75 -0.22
CA GLY A 80 -11.74 13.19 -1.58
C GLY A 80 -12.83 13.80 -2.46
N LYS A 81 -14.01 14.01 -1.90
CA LYS A 81 -15.14 14.71 -2.55
C LYS A 81 -14.93 16.23 -2.69
N GLY A 82 -13.82 16.75 -2.17
CA GLY A 82 -13.55 18.20 -2.20
C GLY A 82 -14.40 19.00 -1.22
N LYS A 83 -14.90 18.36 -0.16
CA LYS A 83 -15.62 19.06 0.91
C LYS A 83 -14.63 19.77 1.85
N ARG A 84 -15.07 20.86 2.47
CA ARG A 84 -14.33 21.45 3.58
C ARG A 84 -14.50 20.57 4.81
N VAL A 85 -13.37 20.23 5.46
CA VAL A 85 -13.38 19.45 6.71
C VAL A 85 -12.91 20.33 7.86
N LEU A 86 -13.67 20.31 8.94
CA LEU A 86 -13.38 20.98 10.22
C LEU A 86 -13.17 19.91 11.29
N LEU A 87 -11.98 19.86 11.86
CA LEU A 87 -11.66 18.89 12.91
C LEU A 87 -11.88 19.49 14.28
N THR A 88 -12.43 18.73 15.21
CA THR A 88 -12.67 19.12 16.60
C THR A 88 -12.11 18.09 17.55
N LYS A 89 -11.68 18.53 18.76
CA LYS A 89 -11.14 17.66 19.80
C LYS A 89 -11.61 18.10 21.17
N ASN A 90 -12.19 17.19 21.93
CA ASN A 90 -12.59 17.42 23.33
C ASN A 90 -11.39 17.26 24.26
N LYS A 91 -11.02 18.34 24.99
CA LYS A 91 -9.92 18.35 25.96
C LYS A 91 -10.18 17.49 27.20
N SER A 92 -11.46 17.28 27.55
CA SER A 92 -11.86 16.53 28.75
C SER A 92 -11.79 15.02 28.54
N ILE A 93 -11.66 14.55 27.31
CA ILE A 93 -11.61 13.13 26.98
C ILE A 93 -10.15 12.71 26.81
N LYS A 94 -9.80 11.62 27.50
CA LYS A 94 -8.47 11.03 27.36
C LYS A 94 -8.32 10.45 25.95
N GLU A 95 -7.21 10.77 25.30
CA GLU A 95 -6.87 10.21 24.01
C GLU A 95 -6.82 8.68 24.06
N GLY A 96 -7.40 8.02 23.07
CA GLY A 96 -7.35 6.57 22.91
C GLY A 96 -6.01 6.08 22.35
N SER A 97 -5.92 4.79 22.07
CA SER A 97 -4.88 4.19 21.28
C SER A 97 -5.53 3.69 19.96
N PRO A 98 -4.96 4.03 18.80
CA PRO A 98 -3.76 4.89 18.60
C PRO A 98 -4.07 6.38 18.86
N SER A 99 -3.03 7.11 19.28
CA SER A 99 -3.10 8.56 19.43
C SER A 99 -3.00 9.28 18.06
N ILE A 100 -3.44 10.55 18.02
CA ILE A 100 -3.32 11.41 16.85
C ILE A 100 -1.87 11.48 16.32
N LYS A 101 -0.89 11.55 17.24
CA LYS A 101 0.54 11.63 16.90
C LYS A 101 1.10 10.32 16.33
N GLU A 102 0.63 9.17 16.81
CA GLU A 102 1.07 7.87 16.31
C GLU A 102 0.56 7.63 14.89
N VAL A 103 -0.68 7.99 14.61
CA VAL A 103 -1.23 7.92 13.24
C VAL A 103 -0.50 8.89 12.31
N GLY A 104 -0.23 10.12 12.76
CA GLY A 104 0.58 11.13 12.07
C GLY A 104 -0.18 11.94 11.01
N ILE A 105 -1.41 11.56 10.65
CA ILE A 105 -2.23 12.25 9.65
C ILE A 105 -2.84 13.51 10.25
N PHE A 106 -3.50 13.38 11.40
CA PHE A 106 -4.30 14.45 11.99
C PHE A 106 -3.49 15.48 12.76
N ASP A 107 -2.25 15.16 13.17
CA ASP A 107 -1.34 16.12 13.81
C ASP A 107 -0.79 17.17 12.82
N THR A 108 -0.96 16.94 11.52
CA THR A 108 -0.60 17.88 10.45
C THR A 108 -1.78 18.73 9.97
N LEU A 109 -2.98 18.49 10.48
CA LEU A 109 -4.19 19.25 10.22
C LEU A 109 -4.56 20.09 11.45
N GLY A 110 -5.00 21.31 11.25
CA GLY A 110 -5.53 22.15 12.33
C GLY A 110 -6.85 21.61 12.86
N TYR A 111 -7.03 21.63 14.18
CA TYR A 111 -8.29 21.27 14.82
C TYR A 111 -8.67 22.28 15.91
N GLN A 112 -9.99 22.40 16.16
CA GLN A 112 -10.54 23.23 17.21
C GLN A 112 -10.72 22.39 18.49
N GLU A 113 -10.11 22.84 19.57
CA GLU A 113 -10.34 22.23 20.89
C GLU A 113 -11.58 22.81 21.57
N TYR A 114 -12.30 21.95 22.29
CA TYR A 114 -13.45 22.31 23.11
C TYR A 114 -13.50 21.48 24.41
N GLN A 115 -14.24 21.96 25.42
CA GLN A 115 -14.43 21.25 26.71
C GLN A 115 -15.87 20.82 26.92
N ASN A 116 -16.83 21.55 26.37
CA ASN A 116 -18.25 21.34 26.60
C ASN A 116 -19.08 21.71 25.35
N SER A 117 -20.38 21.38 25.41
CA SER A 117 -21.31 21.61 24.31
C SER A 117 -21.51 23.10 23.98
N SER A 118 -21.38 24.00 24.95
CA SER A 118 -21.54 25.44 24.73
C SER A 118 -20.37 26.00 23.91
N GLU A 119 -19.14 25.63 24.23
CA GLU A 119 -17.95 26.00 23.45
C GLU A 119 -18.04 25.44 22.02
N LEU A 120 -18.42 24.18 21.90
CA LEU A 120 -18.58 23.52 20.61
C LEU A 120 -19.69 24.21 19.78
N SER A 121 -20.86 24.50 20.38
CA SER A 121 -21.93 25.21 19.70
C SER A 121 -21.51 26.65 19.26
N GLY A 122 -20.74 27.34 20.11
CA GLY A 122 -20.15 28.63 19.77
C GLY A 122 -19.23 28.55 18.54
N PHE A 123 -18.38 27.50 18.48
CA PHE A 123 -17.54 27.25 17.32
C PHE A 123 -18.36 26.93 16.07
N LEU A 124 -19.35 26.06 16.16
CA LEU A 124 -20.20 25.69 15.02
C LEU A 124 -20.96 26.90 14.45
N ASN A 125 -21.34 27.84 15.30
CA ASN A 125 -22.02 29.08 14.86
C ASN A 125 -21.06 30.09 14.21
N SER A 126 -19.80 30.11 14.63
CA SER A 126 -18.76 31.02 14.14
C SER A 126 -17.92 30.45 13.01
N ALA A 127 -17.90 29.13 12.85
CA ALA A 127 -17.11 28.44 11.85
C ALA A 127 -17.62 28.79 10.45
N ILE A 128 -16.88 29.64 9.76
CA ILE A 128 -17.11 29.92 8.35
C ILE A 128 -16.32 28.91 7.57
N PRO A 129 -16.98 28.01 6.81
CA PRO A 129 -16.24 27.08 5.95
C PRO A 129 -15.42 27.88 4.95
N ASP A 130 -14.11 27.76 5.08
CA ASP A 130 -13.16 28.30 4.12
C ASP A 130 -13.07 27.34 2.92
N ARG A 131 -12.16 27.59 1.98
CA ARG A 131 -12.00 26.74 0.81
C ARG A 131 -11.56 25.33 1.24
N PRO A 132 -11.99 24.27 0.50
CA PRO A 132 -11.49 22.93 0.69
C PRO A 132 -9.97 22.86 0.51
N LEU A 133 -9.35 21.79 1.01
CA LEU A 133 -7.95 21.51 0.75
C LEU A 133 -7.70 21.38 -0.75
N SER A 134 -6.69 22.09 -1.25
CA SER A 134 -6.28 21.99 -2.65
C SER A 134 -5.16 20.98 -2.79
N PHE A 135 -5.27 20.10 -3.76
CA PHE A 135 -4.25 19.11 -4.09
C PHE A 135 -4.14 18.89 -5.60
N SER A 136 -3.02 18.39 -6.05
CA SER A 136 -2.78 18.12 -7.47
C SER A 136 -3.71 17.01 -7.96
N LYS A 137 -4.38 17.22 -9.08
CA LYS A 137 -5.17 16.19 -9.77
C LYS A 137 -4.37 15.49 -10.89
N LYS A 138 -3.09 15.86 -11.08
CA LYS A 138 -2.25 15.30 -12.13
C LYS A 138 -1.82 13.89 -11.75
N ILE A 139 -2.26 12.92 -12.53
CA ILE A 139 -1.93 11.51 -12.31
C ILE A 139 -0.45 11.24 -12.61
N ASN A 140 0.18 10.45 -11.76
CA ASN A 140 1.51 9.92 -12.03
C ASN A 140 1.40 8.70 -12.96
N ILE A 141 1.47 8.94 -14.25
CA ILE A 141 1.36 7.91 -15.29
C ILE A 141 2.45 6.84 -15.17
N LYS A 142 3.63 7.21 -14.66
CA LYS A 142 4.76 6.28 -14.50
C LYS A 142 4.53 5.28 -13.37
N SER A 143 3.87 5.68 -12.30
CA SER A 143 3.57 4.86 -11.12
C SER A 143 2.12 5.06 -10.70
N PRO A 144 1.15 4.46 -11.44
CA PRO A 144 -0.27 4.74 -11.27
C PRO A 144 -0.91 4.09 -10.04
N VAL A 145 -0.19 3.24 -9.34
CA VAL A 145 -0.68 2.54 -8.14
C VAL A 145 0.01 3.06 -6.90
N TYR A 146 -0.73 3.19 -5.80
CA TYR A 146 -0.21 3.49 -4.47
C TYR A 146 -0.53 2.37 -3.51
N LEU A 147 0.47 1.91 -2.74
CA LEU A 147 0.39 0.82 -1.78
C LEU A 147 0.71 1.33 -0.37
N LEU A 148 -0.14 1.04 0.60
CA LEU A 148 0.15 1.23 2.02
C LEU A 148 0.87 -0.01 2.56
N GLU A 149 2.18 0.08 2.83
CA GLU A 149 2.95 -1.04 3.39
C GLU A 149 2.86 -1.08 4.92
N GLY A 150 2.82 -2.29 5.48
CA GLY A 150 2.91 -2.51 6.92
C GLY A 150 4.34 -2.42 7.45
N MET A 151 4.49 -2.21 8.77
CA MET A 151 5.80 -2.16 9.43
C MET A 151 6.57 -3.48 9.29
N HIS A 152 5.86 -4.60 9.37
CA HIS A 152 6.42 -5.93 9.22
C HIS A 152 6.01 -6.53 7.88
N LYS A 153 6.99 -6.97 7.10
CA LYS A 153 6.75 -7.63 5.83
C LYS A 153 6.42 -9.10 6.09
N THR A 154 5.16 -9.45 5.92
CA THR A 154 4.66 -10.83 5.98
C THR A 154 4.74 -11.50 4.61
N ASP A 155 4.62 -12.82 4.55
CA ASP A 155 4.54 -13.55 3.28
C ASP A 155 3.32 -13.11 2.47
N TRP A 156 2.20 -12.87 3.13
CA TRP A 156 0.99 -12.34 2.54
C TRP A 156 1.21 -10.96 1.89
N ALA A 157 1.84 -10.01 2.61
CA ALA A 157 2.20 -8.71 2.06
C ALA A 157 3.17 -8.81 0.88
N THR A 158 4.13 -9.74 0.94
CA THR A 158 5.07 -10.00 -0.15
C THR A 158 4.35 -10.51 -1.40
N ARG A 159 3.35 -11.38 -1.24
CA ARG A 159 2.52 -11.89 -2.35
C ARG A 159 1.73 -10.76 -3.01
N ILE A 160 1.13 -9.85 -2.25
CA ILE A 160 0.43 -8.66 -2.80
C ILE A 160 1.38 -7.85 -3.70
N VAL A 161 2.57 -7.52 -3.19
CA VAL A 161 3.59 -6.78 -3.96
C VAL A 161 3.99 -7.54 -5.24
N SER A 162 4.19 -8.85 -5.14
CA SER A 162 4.53 -9.71 -6.27
C SER A 162 3.44 -9.68 -7.35
N ARG A 163 2.17 -9.74 -6.96
CA ARG A 163 1.03 -9.70 -7.91
C ARG A 163 0.86 -8.34 -8.57
N ILE A 164 1.07 -7.23 -7.85
CA ILE A 164 1.10 -5.88 -8.45
C ILE A 164 2.20 -5.79 -9.51
N LYS A 165 3.40 -6.31 -9.23
CA LYS A 165 4.51 -6.37 -10.20
C LYS A 165 4.18 -7.26 -11.41
N LYS A 166 3.53 -8.42 -11.18
CA LYS A 166 3.09 -9.34 -12.25
C LYS A 166 2.08 -8.66 -13.20
N ALA A 167 1.20 -7.82 -12.65
CA ALA A 167 0.28 -6.98 -13.43
C ALA A 167 0.98 -5.86 -14.22
N ARG A 168 2.31 -5.75 -14.14
CA ARG A 168 3.16 -4.76 -14.82
C ARG A 168 2.90 -3.30 -14.43
N PHE A 169 2.30 -3.06 -13.27
CA PHE A 169 2.21 -1.72 -12.70
C PHE A 169 3.45 -1.39 -11.88
N LEU A 170 3.99 -0.21 -12.10
CA LEU A 170 4.85 0.43 -11.13
C LEU A 170 3.98 1.06 -10.05
N PHE A 171 4.42 0.97 -8.82
CA PHE A 171 3.70 1.52 -7.68
C PHE A 171 4.60 2.38 -6.82
N ARG A 172 3.98 3.32 -6.12
CA ARG A 172 4.57 4.09 -5.04
C ARG A 172 4.06 3.50 -3.74
N SER A 173 4.84 3.55 -2.69
CA SER A 173 4.41 3.04 -1.39
C SER A 173 4.75 3.99 -0.27
N PHE A 174 4.00 3.89 0.82
CA PHE A 174 4.40 4.37 2.13
C PHE A 174 4.95 3.18 2.90
N ASP A 175 6.23 3.24 3.28
CA ASP A 175 6.89 2.26 4.14
C ASP A 175 7.18 2.91 5.51
N PRO A 176 6.52 2.47 6.60
CA PRO A 176 6.72 3.04 7.93
C PRO A 176 8.14 2.84 8.48
N ASN A 177 8.91 1.89 7.94
CA ASN A 177 10.33 1.72 8.29
C ASN A 177 11.22 2.80 7.68
N GLU A 178 10.79 3.39 6.56
CA GLU A 178 11.49 4.49 5.91
C GLU A 178 10.99 5.85 6.40
N GLN A 179 9.69 5.97 6.55
CA GLN A 179 8.99 7.19 6.99
C GLN A 179 8.07 6.83 8.16
N PRO A 180 8.45 7.10 9.41
CA PRO A 180 7.66 6.71 10.57
C PRO A 180 6.31 7.43 10.67
N ARG A 181 6.17 8.58 9.98
CA ARG A 181 4.94 9.39 9.95
C ARG A 181 4.41 9.55 8.54
N LEU A 182 3.10 9.36 8.41
CA LEU A 182 2.34 9.67 7.19
C LEU A 182 1.59 10.98 7.43
N SER A 183 1.97 12.06 6.77
CA SER A 183 1.24 13.32 6.88
C SER A 183 -0.05 13.29 6.04
N ALA A 184 -1.04 14.12 6.41
CA ALA A 184 -2.25 14.29 5.59
C ALA A 184 -1.91 14.75 4.16
N ASN A 185 -0.98 15.70 4.04
CA ASN A 185 -0.56 16.21 2.73
C ASN A 185 0.05 15.10 1.85
N ASP A 186 0.90 14.25 2.43
CA ASP A 186 1.50 13.15 1.68
C ASP A 186 0.43 12.13 1.27
N ALA A 187 -0.45 11.71 2.19
CA ALA A 187 -1.53 10.78 1.89
C ALA A 187 -2.44 11.31 0.76
N ILE A 188 -2.89 12.56 0.87
CA ILE A 188 -3.76 13.21 -0.11
C ILE A 188 -3.06 13.27 -1.49
N ASN A 189 -1.80 13.71 -1.54
CA ASN A 189 -1.07 13.81 -2.80
C ASN A 189 -0.80 12.43 -3.43
N GLN A 190 -0.43 11.43 -2.63
CA GLN A 190 -0.20 10.08 -3.15
C GLN A 190 -1.48 9.48 -3.73
N VAL A 191 -2.60 9.58 -3.03
CA VAL A 191 -3.89 9.07 -3.50
C VAL A 191 -4.38 9.85 -4.73
N SER A 192 -4.36 11.18 -4.70
CA SER A 192 -4.86 12.02 -5.81
C SER A 192 -4.09 11.78 -7.11
N GLN A 193 -2.79 11.49 -7.02
CA GLN A 193 -1.92 11.21 -8.17
C GLN A 193 -1.93 9.76 -8.63
N SER A 194 -2.78 8.90 -8.05
CA SER A 194 -2.89 7.49 -8.41
C SER A 194 -4.19 7.19 -9.15
N HIS A 195 -4.18 6.15 -9.99
CA HIS A 195 -5.39 5.54 -10.53
C HIS A 195 -5.93 4.47 -9.59
N GLY A 196 -5.04 3.73 -8.93
CA GLY A 196 -5.40 2.64 -8.04
C GLY A 196 -4.68 2.68 -6.71
N ILE A 197 -5.38 2.24 -5.67
CA ILE A 197 -4.93 2.23 -4.28
C ILE A 197 -5.05 0.82 -3.74
N VAL A 198 -4.00 0.31 -3.11
CA VAL A 198 -4.00 -0.99 -2.44
C VAL A 198 -3.75 -0.80 -0.96
N VAL A 199 -4.67 -1.28 -0.14
CA VAL A 199 -4.62 -1.20 1.32
C VAL A 199 -4.71 -2.59 1.91
N PRO A 200 -3.59 -3.25 2.26
CA PRO A 200 -3.61 -4.46 3.06
C PRO A 200 -3.98 -4.12 4.50
N LEU A 201 -5.02 -4.72 5.05
CA LEU A 201 -5.36 -4.60 6.47
C LEU A 201 -4.55 -5.60 7.29
N LEU A 202 -4.04 -5.17 8.41
CA LEU A 202 -3.33 -6.03 9.36
C LEU A 202 -4.31 -6.66 10.35
N SER A 203 -4.01 -7.91 10.74
CA SER A 203 -4.72 -8.60 11.80
C SER A 203 -4.57 -7.87 13.14
N SER A 204 -5.58 -7.96 13.99
CA SER A 204 -5.59 -7.41 15.35
C SER A 204 -4.47 -7.94 16.23
N SER A 205 -3.92 -9.09 15.90
CA SER A 205 -2.75 -9.70 16.56
C SER A 205 -1.40 -9.10 16.13
N ALA A 206 -1.36 -8.34 15.02
CA ALA A 206 -0.13 -7.78 14.49
C ALA A 206 0.29 -6.51 15.25
N VAL A 207 1.58 -6.36 15.49
CA VAL A 207 2.13 -5.15 16.14
C VAL A 207 1.89 -3.92 15.26
N GLY A 208 1.26 -2.89 15.84
CA GLY A 208 0.95 -1.62 15.16
C GLY A 208 -0.21 -1.70 14.18
N PHE A 209 -1.05 -2.74 14.27
CA PHE A 209 -2.23 -2.91 13.42
C PHE A 209 -3.18 -1.71 13.49
N ASP A 210 -3.39 -1.18 14.68
CA ASP A 210 -4.29 -0.06 14.98
C ASP A 210 -3.87 1.21 14.23
N VAL A 211 -2.59 1.57 14.28
CA VAL A 211 -2.02 2.70 13.54
C VAL A 211 -2.11 2.47 12.02
N HIS A 212 -1.74 1.27 11.58
CA HIS A 212 -1.74 0.91 10.16
C HIS A 212 -3.16 0.93 9.58
N ASN A 213 -4.09 0.25 10.23
CA ASN A 213 -5.49 0.17 9.77
C ASN A 213 -6.19 1.53 9.86
N MET A 214 -5.81 2.40 10.82
CA MET A 214 -6.31 3.78 10.88
C MET A 214 -5.83 4.61 9.68
N ARG A 215 -4.56 4.48 9.30
CA ARG A 215 -4.01 5.08 8.06
C ARG A 215 -4.71 4.51 6.83
N GLY A 216 -4.96 3.20 6.84
CA GLY A 216 -5.71 2.49 5.81
C GLY A 216 -7.12 3.04 5.61
N ALA A 217 -7.86 3.26 6.71
CA ALA A 217 -9.20 3.84 6.68
C ALA A 217 -9.21 5.24 6.04
N PHE A 218 -8.27 6.11 6.43
CA PHE A 218 -8.16 7.45 5.83
C PHE A 218 -7.86 7.39 4.33
N ILE A 219 -6.90 6.55 3.93
CA ILE A 219 -6.52 6.38 2.52
C ILE A 219 -7.66 5.78 1.70
N ALA A 220 -8.37 4.79 2.27
CA ALA A 220 -9.54 4.19 1.62
C ALA A 220 -10.66 5.22 1.40
N GLY A 221 -10.97 6.01 2.41
CA GLY A 221 -11.93 7.11 2.28
C GLY A 221 -11.53 8.14 1.23
N LEU A 222 -10.25 8.56 1.20
CA LEU A 222 -9.73 9.43 0.15
C LEU A 222 -9.91 8.82 -1.24
N ALA A 223 -9.57 7.54 -1.39
CA ALA A 223 -9.65 6.84 -2.67
C ALA A 223 -11.09 6.74 -3.17
N ASP A 224 -12.02 6.38 -2.30
CA ASP A 224 -13.44 6.30 -2.62
C ASP A 224 -14.00 7.68 -2.96
N GLY A 225 -13.77 8.68 -2.12
CA GLY A 225 -14.20 10.06 -2.38
C GLY A 225 -13.67 10.64 -3.69
N MET A 226 -12.47 10.23 -4.11
CA MET A 226 -11.84 10.60 -5.39
C MET A 226 -12.23 9.66 -6.54
N SER A 227 -13.08 8.67 -6.31
CA SER A 227 -13.48 7.63 -7.29
C SER A 227 -12.30 6.89 -7.91
N LYS A 228 -11.29 6.55 -7.10
CA LYS A 228 -10.14 5.76 -7.51
C LYS A 228 -10.45 4.27 -7.45
N ALA A 229 -9.76 3.45 -8.26
CA ALA A 229 -9.81 2.02 -8.09
C ALA A 229 -9.23 1.65 -6.71
N LEU A 230 -10.03 1.06 -5.84
CA LEU A 230 -9.66 0.72 -4.48
C LEU A 230 -9.63 -0.81 -4.32
N CYS A 231 -8.58 -1.33 -3.72
CA CYS A 231 -8.42 -2.74 -3.36
C CYS A 231 -8.00 -2.80 -1.89
N ILE A 232 -8.93 -3.15 -1.01
CA ILE A 232 -8.66 -3.42 0.40
C ILE A 232 -8.60 -4.92 0.57
N LEU A 233 -7.47 -5.43 1.05
CA LEU A 233 -7.25 -6.85 1.24
C LEU A 233 -7.14 -7.18 2.72
N GLN A 234 -7.83 -8.22 3.16
CA GLN A 234 -7.73 -8.73 4.51
C GLN A 234 -7.39 -10.22 4.49
N HIS A 235 -6.45 -10.60 5.34
CA HIS A 235 -6.11 -12.00 5.56
C HIS A 235 -6.95 -12.52 6.72
N GLU A 236 -7.69 -13.60 6.50
CA GLU A 236 -8.62 -14.19 7.45
C GLU A 236 -9.86 -13.34 7.77
N ASP A 237 -10.77 -13.90 8.55
CA ASP A 237 -12.06 -13.29 8.89
C ASP A 237 -11.94 -12.53 10.22
N GLU A 238 -11.69 -11.24 10.11
CA GLU A 238 -11.70 -10.32 11.25
C GLU A 238 -12.78 -9.24 11.07
N PRO A 239 -13.30 -8.67 12.17
CA PRO A 239 -14.29 -7.61 12.10
C PRO A 239 -13.79 -6.40 11.30
N VAL A 240 -14.53 -6.01 10.28
CA VAL A 240 -14.25 -4.84 9.45
C VAL A 240 -15.21 -3.71 9.83
N PRO A 241 -14.72 -2.47 9.93
CA PRO A 241 -15.55 -1.29 10.11
C PRO A 241 -16.63 -1.15 9.03
N LEU A 242 -17.78 -0.63 9.43
CA LEU A 242 -19.01 -0.66 8.65
C LEU A 242 -18.87 0.10 7.31
N ASP A 243 -18.25 1.29 7.32
CA ASP A 243 -18.29 2.23 6.19
C ASP A 243 -17.51 1.76 4.96
N TYR A 244 -16.52 0.89 5.13
CA TYR A 244 -15.75 0.35 4.01
C TYR A 244 -15.77 -1.18 3.91
N ARG A 245 -16.69 -1.83 4.64
CA ARG A 245 -16.83 -3.30 4.65
C ARG A 245 -16.99 -3.89 3.25
N ASP A 246 -17.77 -3.25 2.42
CA ASP A 246 -18.09 -3.73 1.08
C ASP A 246 -16.91 -3.64 0.09
N PHE A 247 -15.88 -2.87 0.44
CA PHE A 247 -14.64 -2.78 -0.34
C PHE A 247 -13.58 -3.80 0.08
N VAL A 248 -13.79 -4.53 1.18
CA VAL A 248 -12.80 -5.48 1.71
C VAL A 248 -12.94 -6.82 1.04
N SER A 249 -11.87 -7.24 0.39
CA SER A 249 -11.74 -8.57 -0.20
C SER A 249 -10.99 -9.49 0.76
N MET A 250 -11.64 -10.58 1.15
CA MET A 250 -11.04 -11.59 2.02
C MET A 250 -10.15 -12.52 1.22
N SER A 251 -9.00 -12.88 1.78
CA SER A 251 -8.09 -13.85 1.18
C SER A 251 -7.73 -14.93 2.20
N TYR A 252 -8.24 -16.12 2.00
CA TYR A 252 -7.94 -17.31 2.82
C TYR A 252 -6.80 -18.12 2.20
N HIS A 253 -6.68 -18.05 0.88
CA HIS A 253 -5.64 -18.73 0.11
C HIS A 253 -4.80 -17.74 -0.71
N PRO A 254 -3.56 -18.11 -1.04
CA PRO A 254 -2.71 -17.30 -1.91
C PRO A 254 -3.34 -16.96 -3.27
N ASP A 255 -4.16 -17.86 -3.80
CA ASP A 255 -4.82 -17.68 -5.10
C ASP A 255 -5.89 -16.59 -5.06
N ASP A 256 -6.57 -16.39 -3.93
CA ASP A 256 -7.54 -15.31 -3.76
C ASP A 256 -6.90 -13.94 -4.03
N ILE A 257 -5.64 -13.76 -3.62
CA ILE A 257 -4.88 -12.53 -3.89
C ILE A 257 -4.67 -12.33 -5.39
N ASN A 258 -4.47 -13.43 -6.15
CA ASN A 258 -4.28 -13.35 -7.60
C ASN A 258 -5.54 -12.77 -8.26
N ASP A 259 -6.71 -13.27 -7.90
CA ASP A 259 -7.98 -12.85 -8.46
C ASP A 259 -8.32 -11.42 -8.10
N HIS A 260 -8.17 -11.06 -6.82
CA HIS A 260 -8.42 -9.68 -6.35
C HIS A 260 -7.50 -8.65 -7.01
N ILE A 261 -6.20 -8.96 -7.12
CA ILE A 261 -5.25 -8.05 -7.79
C ILE A 261 -5.46 -8.02 -9.31
N ALA A 262 -5.89 -9.13 -9.93
CA ALA A 262 -6.21 -9.15 -11.35
C ALA A 262 -7.43 -8.27 -11.67
N ASP A 263 -8.49 -8.35 -10.87
CA ASP A 263 -9.69 -7.51 -10.98
C ASP A 263 -9.35 -6.02 -10.78
N PHE A 264 -8.59 -5.74 -9.73
CA PHE A 264 -8.08 -4.39 -9.47
C PHE A 264 -7.24 -3.85 -10.65
N ALA A 265 -6.36 -4.69 -11.21
CA ALA A 265 -5.52 -4.32 -12.35
C ALA A 265 -6.37 -3.97 -13.59
N GLY A 266 -7.47 -4.68 -13.82
CA GLY A 266 -8.45 -4.36 -14.85
C GLY A 266 -9.02 -2.96 -14.67
N LYS A 267 -9.51 -2.63 -13.48
CA LYS A 267 -10.06 -1.30 -13.14
C LYS A 267 -9.03 -0.18 -13.31
N VAL A 268 -7.79 -0.40 -12.88
CA VAL A 268 -6.69 0.58 -13.06
C VAL A 268 -6.36 0.78 -14.55
N ALA A 269 -6.36 -0.29 -15.35
CA ALA A 269 -6.09 -0.21 -16.77
C ALA A 269 -7.20 0.55 -17.53
N GLU A 270 -8.45 0.36 -17.16
CA GLU A 270 -9.58 1.10 -17.72
C GLU A 270 -9.49 2.60 -17.41
N ALA A 271 -9.21 2.96 -16.14
CA ALA A 271 -9.01 4.35 -15.72
C ALA A 271 -7.85 5.00 -16.49
N PHE A 272 -6.76 4.27 -16.66
CA PHE A 272 -5.60 4.73 -17.42
C PHE A 272 -5.92 4.99 -18.91
N GLN A 273 -6.68 4.09 -19.54
CA GLN A 273 -7.09 4.26 -20.94
C GLN A 273 -8.03 5.45 -21.13
N HIS A 274 -8.90 5.71 -20.16
CA HIS A 274 -9.80 6.84 -20.19
C HIS A 274 -9.02 8.17 -20.17
N ASP A 275 -8.04 8.32 -19.29
CA ASP A 275 -7.26 9.55 -19.16
C ASP A 275 -6.36 9.81 -20.36
N VAL A 276 -5.80 8.77 -20.99
CA VAL A 276 -4.99 8.92 -22.22
C VAL A 276 -5.83 9.46 -23.39
N ARG A 277 -7.15 9.18 -23.42
CA ARG A 277 -8.04 9.69 -24.49
C ARG A 277 -8.43 11.16 -24.29
N VAL A 278 -8.30 11.70 -23.08
CA VAL A 278 -8.70 13.08 -22.72
C VAL A 278 -7.49 14.01 -22.60
N VAL A 279 -6.46 13.84 -23.41
CA VAL A 279 -5.34 14.79 -23.47
C VAL A 279 -5.82 16.10 -24.11
N THR A 280 -6.32 17.02 -23.30
CA THR A 280 -6.44 18.43 -23.67
C THR A 280 -5.04 19.06 -23.64
N PRO A 281 -4.68 19.92 -24.61
CA PRO A 281 -3.41 20.63 -24.56
C PRO A 281 -3.38 21.54 -23.33
N ASN A 282 -2.55 21.19 -22.35
CA ASN A 282 -2.38 21.97 -21.13
C ASN A 282 -1.45 23.14 -21.42
N ASN A 283 -1.90 24.34 -21.05
CA ASN A 283 -1.07 25.54 -20.94
C ASN A 283 -0.27 25.52 -19.61
N ASP A 284 0.38 24.41 -19.30
CA ASP A 284 1.20 24.31 -18.10
C ASP A 284 2.44 25.20 -18.22
N THR A 285 2.75 25.96 -17.17
CA THR A 285 4.01 26.69 -17.11
C THR A 285 5.18 25.69 -17.05
N PHE A 286 6.37 26.09 -17.53
CA PHE A 286 7.58 25.23 -17.51
C PHE A 286 7.81 24.57 -16.14
N LEU A 287 7.62 25.30 -15.03
CA LEU A 287 7.79 24.78 -13.68
C LEU A 287 6.78 23.69 -13.32
N GLN A 288 5.55 23.76 -13.84
CA GLN A 288 4.53 22.73 -13.63
C GLN A 288 4.80 21.47 -14.45
N SER A 289 5.56 21.59 -15.52
CA SER A 289 5.97 20.45 -16.38
C SER A 289 7.26 19.76 -15.91
N VAL A 290 8.00 20.34 -14.95
CA VAL A 290 9.24 19.76 -14.43
C VAL A 290 8.90 18.55 -13.57
N ASP A 291 9.31 17.38 -14.03
CA ASP A 291 9.26 16.13 -13.26
C ASP A 291 10.58 15.98 -12.50
N LEU A 292 10.52 16.10 -11.17
CA LEU A 292 11.69 15.92 -10.30
C LEU A 292 12.07 14.46 -10.06
N GLY A 293 11.28 13.52 -10.63
CA GLY A 293 11.49 12.10 -10.46
C GLY A 293 10.94 11.55 -9.15
N ALA A 294 11.09 10.23 -8.97
CA ALA A 294 10.70 9.55 -7.75
C ALA A 294 11.89 9.46 -6.76
N THR A 295 11.56 9.26 -5.48
CA THR A 295 12.57 9.12 -4.42
C THR A 295 13.40 7.85 -4.51
N SER A 296 12.94 6.85 -5.28
CA SER A 296 13.63 5.58 -5.46
C SER A 296 13.79 5.23 -6.95
N ALA A 297 14.95 4.69 -7.32
CA ALA A 297 15.26 4.28 -8.68
C ALA A 297 14.35 3.14 -9.18
N GLU A 298 13.84 2.32 -8.28
CA GLU A 298 12.88 1.26 -8.57
C GLU A 298 11.58 1.80 -9.15
N ASN A 299 11.15 2.96 -8.72
CA ASN A 299 9.94 3.62 -9.21
C ASN A 299 10.16 4.38 -10.53
N GLU A 300 11.40 4.47 -10.98
CA GLU A 300 11.80 5.19 -12.20
C GLU A 300 12.36 4.28 -13.30
N MET A 301 12.27 2.98 -13.17
CA MET A 301 12.92 2.00 -14.07
C MET A 301 12.75 2.30 -15.55
N ARG A 302 11.57 2.80 -15.98
CA ARG A 302 11.30 3.08 -17.41
C ARG A 302 11.91 4.37 -17.92
N SER A 303 12.15 5.35 -17.06
CA SER A 303 12.66 6.67 -17.42
C SER A 303 14.11 6.88 -16.99
N LEU A 304 14.62 6.02 -16.10
CA LEU A 304 15.96 6.15 -15.54
C LEU A 304 17.05 6.23 -16.62
N GLU A 305 16.93 5.45 -17.69
CA GLU A 305 17.92 5.45 -18.80
C GLU A 305 18.04 6.80 -19.49
N SER A 306 16.96 7.58 -19.60
CA SER A 306 16.92 8.84 -20.35
C SER A 306 17.71 9.97 -19.69
N TYR A 307 17.92 9.93 -18.37
CA TYR A 307 18.63 10.97 -17.60
C TYR A 307 19.76 10.42 -16.74
N TYR A 308 20.00 9.10 -16.76
CA TYR A 308 21.04 8.47 -15.94
C TYR A 308 22.44 8.92 -16.37
N LEU A 309 23.18 9.55 -15.44
CA LEU A 309 24.56 9.91 -15.68
C LEU A 309 25.47 8.68 -15.55
N LYS A 310 26.16 8.32 -16.61
CA LYS A 310 27.11 7.19 -16.64
C LYS A 310 28.35 7.52 -15.82
N THR A 311 28.38 7.11 -14.57
CA THR A 311 29.51 7.30 -13.65
C THR A 311 30.59 6.24 -13.87
N ASP A 312 31.81 6.50 -13.37
CA ASP A 312 32.91 5.52 -13.41
C ASP A 312 32.56 4.24 -12.64
N GLN A 313 31.83 4.36 -11.52
CA GLN A 313 31.34 3.22 -10.75
C GLN A 313 30.40 2.34 -11.58
N PHE A 314 29.51 2.97 -12.35
CA PHE A 314 28.63 2.23 -13.27
C PHE A 314 29.41 1.50 -14.35
N LEU A 315 30.40 2.17 -14.96
CA LEU A 315 31.23 1.57 -16.02
C LEU A 315 32.06 0.39 -15.49
N LYS A 316 32.63 0.49 -14.30
CA LYS A 316 33.33 -0.60 -13.62
C LYS A 316 32.41 -1.79 -13.33
N SER A 317 31.20 -1.52 -12.83
CA SER A 317 30.21 -2.56 -12.58
C SER A 317 29.78 -3.26 -13.87
N LEU A 318 29.57 -2.50 -14.95
CA LEU A 318 29.16 -3.06 -16.25
C LEU A 318 30.26 -3.93 -16.88
N ARG A 319 31.55 -3.61 -16.65
CA ARG A 319 32.69 -4.41 -17.14
C ARG A 319 33.02 -5.60 -16.26
N GLY A 320 32.32 -5.78 -15.13
CA GLY A 320 32.62 -6.84 -14.18
C GLY A 320 33.89 -6.60 -13.34
N GLU A 321 34.42 -5.38 -13.32
CA GLU A 321 35.59 -5.01 -12.53
C GLU A 321 35.24 -4.82 -11.04
N ALA A 322 33.96 -4.63 -10.73
CA ALA A 322 33.43 -4.47 -9.37
C ALA A 322 32.35 -5.53 -9.08
N ASN A 323 32.62 -6.42 -8.13
CA ASN A 323 31.66 -7.45 -7.69
C ASN A 323 30.74 -6.96 -6.57
N ILE A 324 31.11 -5.90 -5.86
CA ILE A 324 30.33 -5.35 -4.74
C ILE A 324 30.25 -3.83 -4.89
N VAL A 325 29.03 -3.30 -4.78
CA VAL A 325 28.78 -1.86 -4.76
C VAL A 325 28.27 -1.47 -3.38
N VAL A 326 29.03 -0.65 -2.67
CA VAL A 326 28.69 -0.14 -1.35
C VAL A 326 28.47 1.38 -1.37
N GLY A 327 27.59 1.85 -0.48
CA GLY A 327 27.30 3.28 -0.37
C GLY A 327 26.15 3.55 0.59
N ARG A 328 25.98 4.80 0.99
CA ARG A 328 24.89 5.26 1.85
C ARG A 328 23.53 5.15 1.13
N LYS A 329 22.42 5.20 1.89
CA LYS A 329 21.07 5.35 1.32
C LYS A 329 21.04 6.61 0.42
N GLY A 330 20.43 6.52 -0.75
CA GLY A 330 20.36 7.63 -1.72
C GLY A 330 21.61 7.79 -2.63
N SER A 331 22.66 6.98 -2.47
CA SER A 331 23.90 7.11 -3.28
C SER A 331 23.79 6.50 -4.71
N GLY A 332 22.62 6.06 -5.15
CA GLY A 332 22.40 5.55 -6.50
C GLY A 332 22.74 4.06 -6.71
N LYS A 333 22.95 3.26 -5.64
CA LYS A 333 23.24 1.81 -5.79
C LYS A 333 22.18 1.07 -6.61
N SER A 334 20.90 1.28 -6.28
CA SER A 334 19.78 0.69 -7.03
C SER A 334 19.76 1.15 -8.47
N ALA A 335 20.11 2.40 -8.76
CA ALA A 335 20.20 2.90 -10.12
C ALA A 335 21.30 2.19 -10.92
N ILE A 336 22.50 2.00 -10.34
CA ILE A 336 23.58 1.22 -10.94
C ILE A 336 23.12 -0.20 -11.24
N PHE A 337 22.52 -0.87 -10.24
CA PHE A 337 22.00 -2.22 -10.38
C PHE A 337 20.99 -2.35 -11.54
N LEU A 338 19.99 -1.47 -11.58
CA LEU A 338 18.97 -1.48 -12.63
C LEU A 338 19.55 -1.23 -14.02
N GLN A 339 20.47 -0.28 -14.14
CA GLN A 339 21.11 0.05 -15.42
C GLN A 339 22.03 -1.06 -15.94
N VAL A 340 22.79 -1.73 -15.06
CA VAL A 340 23.60 -2.90 -15.43
C VAL A 340 22.71 -4.05 -15.84
N ARG A 341 21.69 -4.36 -15.02
CA ARG A 341 20.71 -5.42 -15.32
C ARG A 341 20.07 -5.24 -16.69
N ASP A 342 19.54 -4.06 -16.97
CA ASP A 342 18.79 -3.81 -18.20
C ASP A 342 19.69 -3.88 -19.44
N ARG A 343 20.93 -3.42 -19.33
CA ARG A 343 21.91 -3.58 -20.41
C ARG A 343 22.29 -5.03 -20.68
N GLU A 344 22.48 -5.82 -19.62
CA GLU A 344 22.79 -7.24 -19.79
C GLU A 344 21.59 -8.02 -20.34
N ARG A 345 20.35 -7.67 -19.94
CA ARG A 345 19.11 -8.25 -20.48
C ARG A 345 18.93 -7.98 -21.99
N ASN A 346 19.39 -6.85 -22.47
CA ASN A 346 19.30 -6.49 -23.88
C ASN A 346 20.28 -7.28 -24.79
N LYS A 347 21.25 -8.00 -24.21
CA LYS A 347 22.15 -8.84 -24.98
C LYS A 347 21.50 -10.20 -25.27
N LYS A 348 21.36 -10.53 -26.54
CA LYS A 348 20.84 -11.85 -26.96
C LYS A 348 21.73 -12.96 -26.41
N GLY A 349 21.14 -13.94 -25.80
CA GLY A 349 21.85 -15.08 -25.21
C GLY A 349 22.15 -14.95 -23.72
N ASN A 350 22.13 -13.76 -23.13
CA ASN A 350 22.32 -13.62 -21.70
C ASN A 350 21.05 -14.05 -20.92
N ILE A 351 21.30 -14.74 -19.82
CA ILE A 351 20.30 -15.02 -18.80
C ILE A 351 20.65 -14.14 -17.61
N VAL A 352 19.74 -13.23 -17.25
CA VAL A 352 19.95 -12.30 -16.16
C VAL A 352 18.96 -12.58 -15.04
N LEU A 353 19.49 -12.96 -13.90
CA LEU A 353 18.73 -13.16 -12.67
C LEU A 353 18.75 -11.89 -11.83
N ASP A 354 17.58 -11.39 -11.49
CA ASP A 354 17.38 -10.24 -10.62
C ASP A 354 16.98 -10.76 -9.23
N LEU A 355 17.97 -11.05 -8.40
CA LEU A 355 17.78 -11.63 -7.08
C LEU A 355 17.84 -10.53 -6.04
N LYS A 356 16.69 -10.10 -5.55
CA LYS A 356 16.56 -9.12 -4.48
C LYS A 356 15.74 -9.71 -3.34
N PRO A 357 16.37 -10.49 -2.43
CA PRO A 357 15.67 -10.99 -1.26
C PRO A 357 15.32 -9.82 -0.33
N ASP A 358 14.09 -9.78 0.15
CA ASP A 358 13.72 -8.87 1.22
C ASP A 358 14.49 -9.21 2.50
N GLY A 359 14.93 -8.20 3.26
CA GLY A 359 15.72 -8.40 4.48
C GLY A 359 15.00 -9.28 5.52
N TYR A 360 13.67 -9.23 5.56
CA TYR A 360 12.83 -10.12 6.35
C TYR A 360 13.04 -11.60 6.00
N LYS A 361 13.21 -11.96 4.73
CA LYS A 361 13.42 -13.34 4.30
C LYS A 361 14.76 -13.90 4.79
N LEU A 362 15.79 -13.07 4.87
CA LEU A 362 17.07 -13.45 5.46
C LEU A 362 16.96 -13.67 6.97
N ILE A 363 16.15 -12.87 7.67
CA ILE A 363 15.86 -13.09 9.10
C ILE A 363 15.08 -14.37 9.29
N LYS A 364 14.04 -14.62 8.49
CA LYS A 364 13.25 -15.87 8.51
C LYS A 364 14.13 -17.10 8.21
N PHE A 365 15.06 -17.00 7.27
CA PHE A 365 16.05 -18.06 7.01
C PHE A 365 16.91 -18.37 8.25
N LYS A 366 17.39 -17.31 8.92
CA LYS A 366 18.13 -17.48 10.18
C LYS A 366 17.29 -18.18 11.24
N GLU A 367 16.06 -17.78 11.43
CA GLU A 367 15.18 -18.33 12.47
C GLU A 367 14.68 -19.74 12.15
N LEU A 368 14.33 -20.02 10.90
CA LEU A 368 13.74 -21.30 10.49
C LEU A 368 14.76 -22.40 10.19
N ILE A 369 15.94 -22.03 9.74
CA ILE A 369 16.95 -22.98 9.28
C ILE A 369 18.16 -22.98 10.21
N LEU A 370 18.75 -21.82 10.43
CA LEU A 370 20.02 -21.73 11.15
C LEU A 370 19.89 -21.94 12.65
N SER A 371 18.75 -21.61 13.25
CA SER A 371 18.54 -21.81 14.70
C SER A 371 18.53 -23.28 15.15
N PHE A 372 18.37 -24.21 14.21
CA PHE A 372 18.36 -25.66 14.49
C PHE A 372 19.72 -26.33 14.27
N LEU A 373 20.75 -25.62 13.83
CA LEU A 373 22.02 -26.14 13.45
C LEU A 373 23.10 -25.86 14.50
N GLU A 374 24.02 -26.80 14.68
CA GLU A 374 25.23 -26.59 15.48
C GLU A 374 26.22 -25.67 14.74
N GLU A 375 27.03 -24.88 15.49
CA GLU A 375 27.96 -23.91 14.91
C GLU A 375 28.90 -24.50 13.83
N GLY A 376 29.31 -25.73 13.97
CA GLY A 376 30.21 -26.41 13.02
C GLY A 376 29.61 -26.69 11.65
N THR A 377 28.28 -26.77 11.52
CA THR A 377 27.58 -27.07 10.26
C THR A 377 27.06 -25.84 9.54
N PHE A 378 27.10 -24.70 10.21
CA PHE A 378 26.48 -23.46 9.77
C PHE A 378 26.93 -23.00 8.38
N GLN A 379 28.23 -22.92 8.17
CA GLN A 379 28.80 -22.45 6.92
C GLN A 379 28.44 -23.34 5.73
N HIS A 380 28.54 -24.64 5.90
CA HIS A 380 28.22 -25.62 4.85
C HIS A 380 26.72 -25.57 4.48
N THR A 381 25.85 -25.44 5.47
CA THR A 381 24.41 -25.38 5.24
C THR A 381 24.03 -24.08 4.52
N ILE A 382 24.60 -22.93 4.90
CA ILE A 382 24.38 -21.67 4.19
C ILE A 382 24.84 -21.77 2.74
N MET A 383 26.01 -22.31 2.50
CA MET A 383 26.55 -22.50 1.13
C MET A 383 25.64 -23.40 0.31
N ALA A 384 25.27 -24.56 0.81
CA ALA A 384 24.41 -25.53 0.13
C ALA A 384 23.01 -24.94 -0.14
N PHE A 385 22.45 -24.19 0.81
CA PHE A 385 21.16 -23.51 0.63
C PHE A 385 21.21 -22.47 -0.50
N TRP A 386 22.21 -21.60 -0.51
CA TRP A 386 22.32 -20.59 -1.56
C TRP A 386 22.65 -21.19 -2.92
N GLU A 387 23.49 -22.22 -2.97
CA GLU A 387 23.76 -22.95 -4.21
C GLU A 387 22.47 -23.55 -4.79
N TYR A 388 21.68 -24.20 -3.95
CA TYR A 388 20.41 -24.78 -4.35
C TYR A 388 19.39 -23.72 -4.82
N VAL A 389 19.24 -22.63 -4.07
CA VAL A 389 18.37 -21.49 -4.45
C VAL A 389 18.79 -20.91 -5.79
N LEU A 390 20.08 -20.67 -5.99
CA LEU A 390 20.57 -20.09 -7.25
C LEU A 390 20.35 -21.04 -8.44
N LEU A 391 20.54 -22.34 -8.25
CA LEU A 391 20.26 -23.33 -9.30
C LEU A 391 18.78 -23.36 -9.66
N LEU A 392 17.90 -23.34 -8.67
CA LEU A 392 16.44 -23.28 -8.91
C LEU A 392 16.03 -22.03 -9.68
N GLU A 393 16.59 -20.87 -9.35
CA GLU A 393 16.28 -19.62 -10.06
C GLU A 393 16.82 -19.61 -11.49
N ILE A 394 17.98 -20.25 -11.73
CA ILE A 394 18.52 -20.46 -13.09
C ILE A 394 17.57 -21.33 -13.90
N CYS A 395 17.15 -22.48 -13.34
CA CYS A 395 16.20 -23.38 -13.99
C CYS A 395 14.88 -22.67 -14.30
N TYR A 396 14.31 -21.96 -13.31
CA TYR A 396 13.10 -21.19 -13.50
C TYR A 396 13.24 -20.18 -14.65
N LYS A 397 14.36 -19.45 -14.69
CA LYS A 397 14.57 -18.42 -15.72
C LYS A 397 14.77 -19.00 -17.12
N ILE A 398 15.39 -20.16 -17.23
CA ILE A 398 15.50 -20.89 -18.51
C ILE A 398 14.11 -21.34 -18.96
N LEU A 399 13.33 -21.98 -18.06
CA LEU A 399 11.98 -22.43 -18.36
C LEU A 399 11.05 -21.26 -18.77
N GLU A 400 11.15 -20.11 -18.08
CA GLU A 400 10.40 -18.90 -18.45
C GLU A 400 10.79 -18.40 -19.84
N LYS A 401 12.08 -18.32 -20.15
CA LYS A 401 12.61 -17.82 -21.42
C LYS A 401 12.21 -18.70 -22.61
N ASP A 402 12.32 -20.01 -22.44
CA ASP A 402 12.12 -20.98 -23.50
C ASP A 402 10.66 -21.50 -23.60
N ARG A 403 9.77 -21.00 -22.72
CA ARG A 403 8.37 -21.42 -22.62
C ARG A 403 7.61 -21.36 -23.96
N GLU A 404 7.86 -20.36 -24.80
CA GLU A 404 7.23 -20.22 -26.11
C GLU A 404 8.11 -20.79 -27.25
N GLN A 405 9.43 -20.85 -27.03
CA GLN A 405 10.37 -21.25 -28.07
C GLN A 405 10.42 -22.77 -28.26
N HIS A 406 10.32 -23.54 -27.16
CA HIS A 406 10.38 -25.01 -27.22
C HIS A 406 9.26 -25.63 -28.07
N THR A 407 8.12 -24.97 -28.18
CA THR A 407 7.00 -25.44 -29.04
C THR A 407 7.26 -25.26 -30.52
N ARG A 408 8.20 -24.40 -30.88
CA ARG A 408 8.55 -24.06 -32.28
C ARG A 408 9.89 -24.63 -32.73
N ASP A 409 10.75 -25.00 -31.78
CA ASP A 409 12.08 -25.53 -32.02
C ASP A 409 12.24 -26.92 -31.41
N HIS A 410 12.22 -27.94 -32.28
CA HIS A 410 12.33 -29.33 -31.86
C HIS A 410 13.65 -29.68 -31.16
N THR A 411 14.70 -28.90 -31.39
CA THR A 411 16.01 -29.13 -30.74
C THR A 411 15.99 -28.76 -29.24
N LEU A 412 15.11 -27.84 -28.86
CA LEU A 412 14.93 -27.39 -27.48
C LEU A 412 13.88 -28.23 -26.73
N TYR A 413 12.99 -28.92 -27.44
CA TYR A 413 11.84 -29.59 -26.84
C TYR A 413 12.21 -30.63 -25.77
N ASP A 414 13.11 -31.55 -26.09
CA ASP A 414 13.48 -32.62 -25.17
C ASP A 414 14.24 -32.08 -23.94
N SER A 415 15.15 -31.12 -24.17
CA SER A 415 15.90 -30.46 -23.09
C SER A 415 14.99 -29.67 -22.16
N TYR A 416 14.06 -28.92 -22.74
CA TYR A 416 13.06 -28.15 -21.99
C TYR A 416 12.18 -29.07 -21.14
N ARG A 417 11.65 -30.14 -21.74
CA ARG A 417 10.80 -31.09 -21.04
C ARG A 417 11.53 -31.78 -19.89
N THR A 418 12.75 -32.25 -20.13
CA THR A 418 13.57 -32.89 -19.09
C THR A 418 13.82 -31.92 -17.92
N LEU A 419 14.16 -30.65 -18.22
CA LEU A 419 14.36 -29.64 -17.19
C LEU A 419 13.07 -29.30 -16.45
N ALA A 420 11.95 -29.21 -17.14
CA ALA A 420 10.64 -28.94 -16.55
C ALA A 420 10.21 -30.09 -15.62
N ASP A 421 10.35 -31.35 -16.07
CA ASP A 421 10.01 -32.52 -15.29
C ASP A 421 10.86 -32.59 -13.99
N LEU A 422 12.15 -32.31 -14.07
CA LEU A 422 13.06 -32.25 -12.92
C LEU A 422 12.68 -31.09 -11.97
N TYR A 423 12.40 -29.92 -12.52
CA TYR A 423 12.06 -28.73 -11.72
C TYR A 423 10.73 -28.89 -10.98
N HIS A 424 9.74 -29.54 -11.60
CA HIS A 424 8.42 -29.77 -11.02
C HIS A 424 8.32 -31.04 -10.16
N ALA A 425 9.27 -31.96 -10.27
CA ALA A 425 9.26 -33.24 -9.51
C ALA A 425 9.24 -32.99 -7.99
N ASP A 426 9.83 -31.91 -7.53
CA ASP A 426 9.88 -31.54 -6.11
C ASP A 426 8.67 -30.72 -5.63
N GLY A 427 7.67 -30.45 -6.48
CA GLY A 427 6.45 -29.73 -6.10
C GLY A 427 6.71 -28.27 -5.74
N TYR A 428 7.68 -27.62 -6.40
CA TYR A 428 7.89 -26.19 -6.23
C TYR A 428 6.78 -25.38 -6.90
N GLU A 429 6.29 -24.40 -6.16
CA GLU A 429 5.46 -23.36 -6.76
C GLU A 429 6.30 -22.57 -7.77
N THR A 430 5.84 -22.55 -9.01
CA THR A 430 6.51 -21.83 -10.11
C THR A 430 6.04 -20.38 -10.24
N GLU A 431 5.09 -19.98 -9.42
CA GLU A 431 4.52 -18.64 -9.44
C GLU A 431 5.18 -17.71 -8.41
N GLY A 432 5.15 -16.42 -8.72
CA GLY A 432 5.64 -15.39 -7.84
C GLY A 432 6.99 -14.79 -8.22
N ASP A 433 7.50 -13.92 -7.37
CA ASP A 433 8.86 -13.38 -7.48
C ASP A 433 9.87 -14.24 -6.69
N PHE A 434 11.15 -13.86 -6.79
CA PHE A 434 12.23 -14.57 -6.08
C PHE A 434 11.98 -14.69 -4.57
N SER A 435 11.48 -13.63 -3.93
CA SER A 435 11.21 -13.62 -2.49
C SER A 435 10.14 -14.62 -2.09
N GLU A 436 9.13 -14.79 -2.93
CA GLU A 436 8.02 -15.72 -2.73
C GLU A 436 8.49 -17.18 -2.84
N ARG A 437 9.23 -17.49 -3.92
CA ARG A 437 9.79 -18.83 -4.12
C ARG A 437 10.79 -19.22 -3.02
N MET A 438 11.64 -18.28 -2.60
CA MET A 438 12.56 -18.49 -1.47
C MET A 438 11.82 -18.80 -0.16
N SER A 439 10.67 -18.15 0.10
CA SER A 439 9.84 -18.42 1.28
C SER A 439 9.25 -19.82 1.24
N SER A 440 8.64 -20.20 0.12
CA SER A 440 8.07 -21.55 -0.06
C SER A 440 9.13 -22.64 0.15
N LEU A 441 10.32 -22.43 -0.37
CA LEU A 441 11.45 -23.34 -0.15
C LEU A 441 11.84 -23.46 1.33
N MET A 442 11.96 -22.33 2.04
CA MET A 442 12.32 -22.33 3.46
C MET A 442 11.27 -23.06 4.31
N GLU A 443 10.00 -22.85 4.03
CA GLU A 443 8.90 -23.53 4.72
C GLU A 443 8.92 -25.05 4.48
N LYS A 444 9.13 -25.46 3.22
CA LYS A 444 9.26 -26.87 2.86
C LYS A 444 10.41 -27.53 3.63
N ILE A 445 11.62 -26.95 3.58
CA ILE A 445 12.79 -27.45 4.28
C ILE A 445 12.53 -27.52 5.80
N SER A 446 11.95 -26.47 6.39
CA SER A 446 11.64 -26.45 7.82
C SER A 446 10.65 -27.55 8.20
N THR A 447 9.62 -27.78 7.39
CA THR A 447 8.61 -28.82 7.64
C THR A 447 9.20 -30.22 7.54
N GLU A 448 9.98 -30.49 6.51
CA GLU A 448 10.65 -31.78 6.34
C GLU A 448 11.68 -32.07 7.44
N TYR A 449 12.43 -31.05 7.86
CA TYR A 449 13.41 -31.17 8.94
C TYR A 449 12.72 -31.48 10.29
N ARG A 450 11.65 -30.73 10.62
CA ARG A 450 10.85 -30.98 11.84
C ARG A 450 10.20 -32.36 11.85
N ALA A 451 9.74 -32.84 10.70
CA ALA A 451 9.20 -34.21 10.58
C ALA A 451 10.26 -35.27 10.87
N LYS A 452 11.47 -35.09 10.35
CA LYS A 452 12.60 -36.02 10.60
C LYS A 452 13.05 -36.02 12.05
N ILE A 453 13.13 -34.88 12.73
CA ILE A 453 13.53 -34.80 14.16
C ILE A 453 12.49 -35.46 15.07
N LYS A 454 11.21 -35.41 14.75
CA LYS A 454 10.15 -36.06 15.56
C LYS A 454 10.21 -37.60 15.49
N HIS A 455 10.95 -38.15 14.58
CA HIS A 455 11.14 -39.61 14.45
C HIS A 455 12.43 -40.16 15.12
N TYR A 456 13.25 -39.31 15.71
CA TYR A 456 14.38 -39.63 16.57
C TYR A 456 14.08 -39.16 18.01
#